data_86eb804173976eb68f37868ec0637c7d
#
_entry.id   86eb804173976eb68f37868ec0637c7d
#
_cell.length_a   1.000
_cell.length_b   1.000
_cell.length_c   1.000
_cell.angle_alpha   90.00
_cell.angle_beta   90.00
_cell.angle_gamma   90.00
#
_symmetry.space_group_name_H-M   'P 1'
#
loop_
_entity.id
_entity.type
_entity.pdbx_description
1 polymer ?
#
loop_
_entity_poly.entity_id
_entity_poly.type
_entity_poly.pdbx_seq_one_letter_code
_entity_poly.pdbx_strand_id
1 'polypeptide(L)'
;MRNKIEWRNAKVFEVRQIADDVRYIEFAVEGGVPRFDPGSHTNIKVIINGQHTVRTYTVVPSRPGHIAVAVKLHPQSRGGSRFMWSFSEGDAARLTIPENGFELSWRARHYLLIAGGIGITPIYGMAKALAARGASLRVVFSAREQGLMAFREELLTVLGERVQFCDNSLGQHADFAEEFAQLPADAECYLCGPIGMLEAAKQAWAASGRPISRLRYEVFGDSGLFTEQSFEVDILNRDMSVKVRPDQTLLEALLESGVDMIYDCQRGECGLCAVRIVEHQSEVDHRDVFFSAEEKSEGHRMCACVSRFTSGGGVIDVGYRP
;
A
#
# COMPACT_ATOMS: atom_id res chain seq x y z
N MET A 1 -19.69 10.76 -11.83
CA MET A 1 -20.63 10.11 -10.88
C MET A 1 -19.75 9.32 -9.90
N ARG A 2 -19.72 9.67 -8.62
CA ARG A 2 -19.03 8.79 -7.63
C ARG A 2 -19.83 7.49 -7.57
N ASN A 3 -19.22 6.35 -7.88
CA ASN A 3 -19.80 5.06 -7.60
C ASN A 3 -20.12 5.00 -6.11
N LYS A 4 -21.37 4.69 -5.78
CA LYS A 4 -21.80 4.58 -4.39
C LYS A 4 -21.02 3.41 -3.78
N ILE A 5 -20.15 3.68 -2.80
CA ILE A 5 -19.40 2.65 -2.08
C ILE A 5 -20.38 1.62 -1.53
N GLU A 6 -20.31 0.39 -2.02
CA GLU A 6 -21.19 -0.68 -1.62
C GLU A 6 -20.58 -1.51 -0.50
N TRP A 7 -21.12 -1.34 0.70
CA TRP A 7 -20.72 -2.09 1.90
C TRP A 7 -21.50 -3.41 2.02
N ARG A 8 -20.79 -4.49 2.28
CA ARG A 8 -21.34 -5.82 2.51
C ARG A 8 -21.02 -6.30 3.91
N ASN A 9 -21.96 -7.05 4.51
CA ASN A 9 -21.68 -7.80 5.72
C ASN A 9 -20.93 -9.07 5.34
N ALA A 10 -20.09 -9.53 6.25
CA ALA A 10 -19.32 -10.75 6.08
C ALA A 10 -19.05 -11.39 7.44
N LYS A 11 -18.67 -12.66 7.43
CA LYS A 11 -18.12 -13.36 8.59
C LYS A 11 -16.71 -13.83 8.28
N VAL A 12 -15.83 -13.75 9.25
CA VAL A 12 -14.51 -14.35 9.17
C VAL A 12 -14.68 -15.86 9.00
N PHE A 13 -14.17 -16.38 7.90
CA PHE A 13 -14.27 -17.80 7.53
C PHE A 13 -13.02 -18.57 7.95
N GLU A 14 -11.83 -17.97 7.78
CA GLU A 14 -10.54 -18.58 8.08
C GLU A 14 -9.56 -17.52 8.54
N VAL A 15 -8.77 -17.85 9.55
CA VAL A 15 -7.61 -17.04 10.01
C VAL A 15 -6.41 -17.97 10.11
N ARG A 16 -5.34 -17.69 9.40
CA ARG A 16 -4.08 -18.44 9.52
C ARG A 16 -2.87 -17.53 9.46
N GLN A 17 -1.83 -17.86 10.17
CA GLN A 17 -0.54 -17.19 10.10
C GLN A 17 0.21 -17.72 8.87
N ILE A 18 0.71 -16.80 8.02
CA ILE A 18 1.40 -17.14 6.76
C ILE A 18 2.83 -16.60 6.70
N ALA A 19 3.24 -15.81 7.70
CA ALA A 19 4.60 -15.40 8.00
C ALA A 19 4.64 -14.98 9.48
N ASP A 20 5.81 -14.72 10.05
CA ASP A 20 5.95 -14.40 11.47
C ASP A 20 5.12 -13.20 11.91
N ASP A 21 4.97 -12.22 11.02
CA ASP A 21 4.21 -10.99 11.26
C ASP A 21 3.03 -10.78 10.30
N VAL A 22 2.59 -11.83 9.57
CA VAL A 22 1.48 -11.71 8.60
C VAL A 22 0.42 -12.78 8.84
N ARG A 23 -0.84 -12.33 8.97
CA ARG A 23 -2.03 -13.18 9.00
C ARG A 23 -2.82 -13.06 7.71
N TYR A 24 -3.21 -14.21 7.16
CA TYR A 24 -4.24 -14.34 6.14
C TYR A 24 -5.60 -14.40 6.83
N ILE A 25 -6.55 -13.60 6.35
CA ILE A 25 -7.90 -13.52 6.88
C ILE A 25 -8.86 -13.62 5.69
N GLU A 26 -9.71 -14.64 5.67
CA GLU A 26 -10.70 -14.86 4.63
C GLU A 26 -12.11 -14.60 5.16
N PHE A 27 -12.91 -13.88 4.41
CA PHE A 27 -14.26 -13.46 4.74
C PHE A 27 -15.26 -14.11 3.81
N ALA A 28 -16.24 -14.83 4.37
CA ALA A 28 -17.44 -15.25 3.66
C ALA A 28 -18.40 -14.05 3.57
N VAL A 29 -18.58 -13.51 2.37
CA VAL A 29 -19.36 -12.29 2.14
C VAL A 29 -20.82 -12.64 1.91
N GLU A 30 -21.72 -11.95 2.60
CA GLU A 30 -23.17 -12.15 2.45
C GLU A 30 -23.62 -11.81 1.02
N GLY A 31 -24.27 -12.76 0.36
CA GLY A 31 -24.64 -12.65 -1.05
C GLY A 31 -23.49 -12.88 -2.04
N GLY A 32 -22.31 -13.26 -1.55
CA GLY A 32 -21.11 -13.47 -2.35
C GLY A 32 -20.54 -12.16 -2.94
N VAL A 33 -19.50 -12.32 -3.74
CA VAL A 33 -18.85 -11.19 -4.46
C VAL A 33 -18.67 -11.55 -5.93
N PRO A 34 -18.76 -10.57 -6.85
CA PRO A 34 -18.40 -10.78 -8.25
C PRO A 34 -16.91 -11.14 -8.36
N ARG A 35 -16.52 -11.67 -9.50
CA ARG A 35 -15.10 -11.83 -9.83
C ARG A 35 -14.41 -10.47 -9.83
N PHE A 36 -13.23 -10.43 -9.27
CA PHE A 36 -12.35 -9.25 -9.28
C PHE A 36 -10.98 -9.63 -9.84
N ASP A 37 -10.29 -8.64 -10.41
CA ASP A 37 -8.98 -8.83 -11.01
C ASP A 37 -7.85 -8.72 -9.96
N PRO A 38 -6.67 -9.34 -10.21
CA PRO A 38 -5.49 -9.13 -9.37
C PRO A 38 -5.13 -7.65 -9.26
N GLY A 39 -4.66 -7.22 -8.08
CA GLY A 39 -4.41 -5.82 -7.77
C GLY A 39 -5.62 -5.07 -7.21
N SER A 40 -6.78 -5.75 -7.06
CA SER A 40 -7.94 -5.17 -6.38
C SER A 40 -7.71 -5.01 -4.88
N HIS A 41 -8.40 -4.05 -4.28
CA HIS A 41 -8.41 -3.78 -2.86
C HIS A 41 -9.84 -3.68 -2.32
N THR A 42 -10.00 -3.91 -1.03
CA THR A 42 -11.26 -3.74 -0.30
C THR A 42 -11.05 -2.83 0.90
N ASN A 43 -12.08 -2.07 1.24
CA ASN A 43 -12.12 -1.28 2.46
C ASN A 43 -12.80 -2.10 3.55
N ILE A 44 -12.22 -2.16 4.73
CA ILE A 44 -12.74 -2.89 5.89
C ILE A 44 -13.01 -1.92 7.03
N LYS A 45 -14.20 -2.00 7.64
CA LYS A 45 -14.49 -1.25 8.85
C LYS A 45 -13.73 -1.83 10.03
N VAL A 46 -13.00 -0.97 10.72
CA VAL A 46 -12.25 -1.32 11.91
C VAL A 46 -12.64 -0.39 13.05
N ILE A 47 -12.41 -0.81 14.29
CA ILE A 47 -12.64 0.01 15.48
C ILE A 47 -11.28 0.32 16.10
N ILE A 48 -10.94 1.59 16.19
CA ILE A 48 -9.69 2.07 16.77
C ILE A 48 -10.04 3.05 17.87
N ASN A 49 -9.59 2.80 19.10
CA ASN A 49 -9.89 3.65 20.27
C ASN A 49 -11.40 3.91 20.45
N GLY A 50 -12.24 2.90 20.16
CA GLY A 50 -13.70 3.02 20.24
C GLY A 50 -14.37 3.74 19.07
N GLN A 51 -13.61 4.23 18.10
CA GLN A 51 -14.13 4.92 16.92
C GLN A 51 -14.14 4.01 15.69
N HIS A 52 -15.22 4.08 14.91
CA HIS A 52 -15.33 3.40 13.64
C HIS A 52 -14.51 4.13 12.57
N THR A 53 -13.58 3.44 11.94
CA THR A 53 -12.79 3.96 10.83
C THR A 53 -12.66 2.91 9.74
N VAL A 54 -11.96 3.22 8.67
CA VAL A 54 -11.79 2.35 7.51
C VAL A 54 -10.31 2.10 7.26
N ARG A 55 -9.97 0.87 6.89
CA ARG A 55 -8.64 0.51 6.41
C ARG A 55 -8.75 -0.26 5.11
N THR A 56 -7.87 0.09 4.18
CA THR A 56 -7.82 -0.52 2.84
C THR A 56 -6.78 -1.63 2.83
N TYR A 57 -7.15 -2.78 2.25
CA TYR A 57 -6.25 -3.93 2.10
C TYR A 57 -6.37 -4.50 0.69
N THR A 58 -5.23 -4.88 0.12
CA THR A 58 -5.20 -5.61 -1.14
C THR A 58 -5.85 -6.97 -0.97
N VAL A 59 -6.70 -7.33 -1.91
CA VAL A 59 -7.35 -8.64 -1.94
C VAL A 59 -6.38 -9.68 -2.50
N VAL A 60 -6.20 -10.76 -1.77
CA VAL A 60 -5.39 -11.90 -2.20
C VAL A 60 -6.29 -13.04 -2.68
N PRO A 61 -5.75 -14.03 -3.44
CA PRO A 61 -6.54 -15.17 -3.88
C PRO A 61 -7.26 -15.89 -2.74
N SER A 62 -8.55 -16.15 -2.95
CA SER A 62 -9.50 -16.75 -1.99
C SER A 62 -10.42 -17.74 -2.67
N ARG A 63 -11.31 -18.37 -1.91
CA ARG A 63 -12.41 -19.19 -2.42
C ARG A 63 -13.40 -18.37 -3.23
N PRO A 64 -14.11 -18.96 -4.22
CA PRO A 64 -15.18 -18.27 -4.93
C PRO A 64 -16.23 -17.70 -3.96
N GLY A 65 -16.64 -16.46 -4.18
CA GLY A 65 -17.62 -15.76 -3.34
C GLY A 65 -17.06 -15.19 -2.03
N HIS A 66 -15.78 -15.40 -1.73
CA HIS A 66 -15.09 -14.88 -0.56
C HIS A 66 -14.14 -13.74 -0.94
N ILE A 67 -13.73 -12.97 0.05
CA ILE A 67 -12.65 -12.00 -0.02
C ILE A 67 -11.61 -12.39 1.02
N ALA A 68 -10.33 -12.41 0.63
CA ALA A 68 -9.25 -12.59 1.57
C ALA A 68 -8.24 -11.44 1.51
N VAL A 69 -7.65 -11.15 2.64
CA VAL A 69 -6.56 -10.17 2.79
C VAL A 69 -5.41 -10.77 3.58
N ALA A 70 -4.20 -10.29 3.35
CA ALA A 70 -3.06 -10.62 4.18
C ALA A 70 -2.59 -9.35 4.91
N VAL A 71 -2.54 -9.43 6.24
CA VAL A 71 -2.34 -8.26 7.11
C VAL A 71 -1.08 -8.41 7.92
N LYS A 72 -0.12 -7.54 7.64
CA LYS A 72 1.10 -7.42 8.44
C LYS A 72 0.81 -6.70 9.76
N LEU A 73 1.24 -7.28 10.87
CA LEU A 73 1.21 -6.63 12.17
C LEU A 73 2.37 -5.62 12.27
N HIS A 74 2.03 -4.35 12.28
CA HIS A 74 3.03 -3.32 12.53
C HIS A 74 3.28 -3.17 14.03
N PRO A 75 4.53 -3.21 14.52
CA PRO A 75 4.86 -3.00 15.93
C PRO A 75 4.29 -1.68 16.48
N GLN A 76 4.38 -0.62 15.67
CA GLN A 76 3.85 0.72 15.96
C GLN A 76 2.51 0.96 15.25
N SER A 77 1.63 -0.06 15.20
CA SER A 77 0.34 0.03 14.51
C SER A 77 -0.51 1.20 15.02
N ARG A 78 -1.05 1.98 14.09
CA ARG A 78 -2.12 2.98 14.32
C ARG A 78 -3.46 2.34 14.70
N GLY A 79 -3.47 1.10 15.18
CA GLY A 79 -4.63 0.34 15.60
C GLY A 79 -5.23 -0.57 14.51
N GLY A 80 -5.10 -0.22 13.23
CA GLY A 80 -5.73 -0.97 12.12
C GLY A 80 -5.26 -2.42 12.03
N SER A 81 -3.95 -2.67 11.93
CA SER A 81 -3.43 -4.03 11.85
C SER A 81 -3.66 -4.82 13.14
N ARG A 82 -3.61 -4.16 14.31
CA ARG A 82 -3.96 -4.82 15.60
C ARG A 82 -5.42 -5.24 15.63
N PHE A 83 -6.35 -4.40 15.17
CA PHE A 83 -7.76 -4.76 15.07
C PHE A 83 -7.96 -5.94 14.12
N MET A 84 -7.34 -5.91 12.93
CA MET A 84 -7.41 -7.03 11.99
C MET A 84 -6.86 -8.33 12.59
N TRP A 85 -5.80 -8.23 13.38
CA TRP A 85 -5.19 -9.38 14.05
C TRP A 85 -6.04 -9.93 15.22
N SER A 86 -6.99 -9.16 15.73
CA SER A 86 -7.93 -9.64 16.76
C SER A 86 -9.06 -10.50 16.21
N PHE A 87 -9.25 -10.55 14.88
CA PHE A 87 -10.28 -11.39 14.29
C PHE A 87 -10.05 -12.87 14.57
N SER A 88 -11.18 -13.55 14.88
CA SER A 88 -11.31 -14.98 15.01
C SER A 88 -12.38 -15.50 14.04
N GLU A 89 -12.32 -16.77 13.71
CA GLU A 89 -13.35 -17.41 12.86
C GLU A 89 -14.75 -17.22 13.46
N GLY A 90 -15.70 -16.85 12.62
CA GLY A 90 -17.09 -16.54 12.99
C GLY A 90 -17.35 -15.07 13.32
N ASP A 91 -16.33 -14.25 13.53
CA ASP A 91 -16.50 -12.81 13.82
C ASP A 91 -17.18 -12.08 12.66
N ALA A 92 -18.02 -11.12 13.02
CA ALA A 92 -18.68 -10.26 12.03
C ALA A 92 -17.71 -9.18 11.50
N ALA A 93 -17.73 -9.00 10.20
CA ALA A 93 -16.96 -7.95 9.52
C ALA A 93 -17.86 -7.17 8.55
N ARG A 94 -17.40 -5.99 8.16
CA ARG A 94 -18.05 -5.19 7.14
C ARG A 94 -17.00 -4.64 6.17
N LEU A 95 -17.17 -4.94 4.89
CA LEU A 95 -16.20 -4.62 3.86
C LEU A 95 -16.86 -4.18 2.55
N THR A 96 -16.10 -3.60 1.65
CA THR A 96 -16.60 -3.18 0.32
C THR A 96 -16.41 -4.27 -0.72
N ILE A 97 -17.21 -4.21 -1.79
CA ILE A 97 -16.88 -4.92 -3.03
C ILE A 97 -15.48 -4.48 -3.48
N PRO A 98 -14.60 -5.43 -3.92
CA PRO A 98 -13.27 -5.07 -4.37
C PRO A 98 -13.27 -4.14 -5.58
N GLU A 99 -12.42 -3.12 -5.51
CA GLU A 99 -12.14 -2.18 -6.59
C GLU A 99 -10.67 -2.28 -7.00
N ASN A 100 -10.36 -2.11 -8.29
CA ASN A 100 -9.00 -2.25 -8.79
C ASN A 100 -8.34 -0.88 -9.01
N GLY A 101 -7.28 -0.61 -8.24
CA GLY A 101 -6.43 0.57 -8.39
C GLY A 101 -5.03 0.24 -8.90
N PHE A 102 -4.68 -1.05 -9.01
CA PHE A 102 -3.38 -1.52 -9.49
C PHE A 102 -3.58 -2.57 -10.57
N GLU A 103 -4.11 -2.13 -11.71
CA GLU A 103 -4.53 -3.01 -12.80
C GLU A 103 -3.37 -3.74 -13.46
N LEU A 104 -3.51 -5.08 -13.59
CA LEU A 104 -2.64 -5.91 -14.39
C LEU A 104 -3.01 -5.79 -15.88
N SER A 105 -2.10 -5.31 -16.71
CA SER A 105 -2.24 -5.35 -18.16
C SER A 105 -2.02 -6.78 -18.67
N TRP A 106 -2.93 -7.25 -19.51
CA TRP A 106 -2.83 -8.57 -20.14
C TRP A 106 -2.17 -8.53 -21.54
N ARG A 107 -1.59 -7.38 -21.89
CA ARG A 107 -1.08 -7.13 -23.27
C ARG A 107 0.41 -7.43 -23.42
N ALA A 108 1.18 -7.39 -22.35
CA ALA A 108 2.59 -7.72 -22.40
C ALA A 108 2.81 -9.22 -22.62
N ARG A 109 3.94 -9.57 -23.20
CA ARG A 109 4.37 -10.96 -23.37
C ARG A 109 5.25 -11.44 -22.22
N HIS A 110 5.94 -10.50 -21.60
CA HIS A 110 6.90 -10.75 -20.53
C HIS A 110 6.59 -9.84 -19.35
N TYR A 111 6.66 -10.40 -18.15
CA TYR A 111 6.38 -9.70 -16.92
C TYR A 111 7.49 -9.90 -15.91
N LEU A 112 7.94 -8.80 -15.30
CA LEU A 112 8.71 -8.81 -14.08
C LEU A 112 7.84 -8.29 -12.94
N LEU A 113 7.70 -9.10 -11.89
CA LEU A 113 6.93 -8.75 -10.71
C LEU A 113 7.90 -8.62 -9.53
N ILE A 114 7.92 -7.47 -8.87
CA ILE A 114 8.83 -7.16 -7.76
C ILE A 114 8.01 -6.89 -6.51
N ALA A 115 8.33 -7.59 -5.43
CA ALA A 115 7.68 -7.43 -4.14
C ALA A 115 8.67 -7.09 -3.03
N GLY A 116 8.28 -6.18 -2.12
CA GLY A 116 8.99 -5.89 -0.89
C GLY A 116 8.09 -6.08 0.33
N GLY A 117 8.44 -7.02 1.22
CA GLY A 117 7.67 -7.29 2.43
C GLY A 117 6.19 -7.57 2.14
N ILE A 118 5.28 -6.83 2.79
CA ILE A 118 3.82 -7.01 2.60
C ILE A 118 3.33 -6.56 1.20
N GLY A 119 4.14 -5.86 0.42
CA GLY A 119 3.88 -5.58 -0.99
C GLY A 119 3.74 -6.83 -1.85
N ILE A 120 4.02 -8.00 -1.31
CA ILE A 120 3.74 -9.28 -1.97
C ILE A 120 2.23 -9.49 -2.22
N THR A 121 1.34 -8.82 -1.50
CA THR A 121 -0.11 -9.07 -1.61
C THR A 121 -0.69 -8.85 -3.01
N PRO A 122 -0.50 -7.72 -3.70
CA PRO A 122 -0.94 -7.59 -5.09
C PRO A 122 -0.11 -8.45 -6.04
N ILE A 123 1.19 -8.56 -5.81
CA ILE A 123 2.12 -9.31 -6.65
C ILE A 123 1.78 -10.81 -6.66
N TYR A 124 1.41 -11.38 -5.52
CA TYR A 124 1.00 -12.78 -5.42
C TYR A 124 -0.23 -13.10 -6.29
N GLY A 125 -1.25 -12.24 -6.22
CA GLY A 125 -2.44 -12.39 -7.06
C GLY A 125 -2.11 -12.30 -8.56
N MET A 126 -1.27 -11.32 -8.95
CA MET A 126 -0.80 -11.17 -10.33
C MET A 126 0.02 -12.36 -10.80
N ALA A 127 0.96 -12.85 -9.99
CA ALA A 127 1.81 -13.99 -10.31
C ALA A 127 0.98 -15.26 -10.56
N LYS A 128 0.01 -15.57 -9.71
CA LYS A 128 -0.91 -16.70 -9.89
C LYS A 128 -1.72 -16.58 -11.18
N ALA A 129 -2.27 -15.42 -11.44
CA ALA A 129 -3.09 -15.19 -12.62
C ALA A 129 -2.30 -15.27 -13.93
N LEU A 130 -1.08 -14.73 -13.96
CA LEU A 130 -0.17 -14.84 -15.10
C LEU A 130 0.32 -16.28 -15.31
N ALA A 131 0.71 -16.98 -14.25
CA ALA A 131 1.13 -18.37 -14.32
C ALA A 131 0.00 -19.28 -14.84
N ALA A 132 -1.22 -19.09 -14.40
CA ALA A 132 -2.39 -19.83 -14.86
C ALA A 132 -2.68 -19.64 -16.36
N ARG A 133 -2.22 -18.53 -16.95
CA ARG A 133 -2.31 -18.25 -18.41
C ARG A 133 -1.07 -18.69 -19.19
N GLY A 134 -0.07 -19.26 -18.54
CA GLY A 134 1.18 -19.64 -19.19
C GLY A 134 2.03 -18.45 -19.64
N ALA A 135 1.84 -17.26 -19.05
CA ALA A 135 2.61 -16.07 -19.38
C ALA A 135 4.09 -16.23 -19.00
N SER A 136 4.98 -15.60 -19.77
CA SER A 136 6.38 -15.48 -19.39
C SER A 136 6.50 -14.46 -18.26
N LEU A 137 6.83 -14.94 -17.06
CA LEU A 137 7.00 -14.08 -15.88
C LEU A 137 8.17 -14.51 -15.01
N ARG A 138 8.76 -13.54 -14.34
CA ARG A 138 9.74 -13.68 -13.27
C ARG A 138 9.23 -12.89 -12.05
N VAL A 139 9.47 -13.42 -10.87
CA VAL A 139 9.15 -12.74 -9.61
C VAL A 139 10.43 -12.54 -8.80
N VAL A 140 10.63 -11.34 -8.26
CA VAL A 140 11.69 -11.04 -7.30
C VAL A 140 11.02 -10.58 -6.00
N PHE A 141 11.23 -11.31 -4.91
CA PHE A 141 10.62 -11.03 -3.63
C PHE A 141 11.68 -10.79 -2.55
N SER A 142 11.76 -9.57 -2.05
CA SER A 142 12.68 -9.15 -1.00
C SER A 142 11.96 -8.97 0.32
N ALA A 143 12.56 -9.48 1.40
CA ALA A 143 12.16 -9.21 2.76
C ALA A 143 13.38 -9.04 3.67
N ARG A 144 13.18 -8.54 4.89
CA ARG A 144 14.27 -8.42 5.88
C ARG A 144 14.89 -9.76 6.20
N GLU A 145 14.06 -10.78 6.33
CA GLU A 145 14.44 -12.16 6.60
C GLU A 145 13.38 -13.13 6.06
N GLN A 146 13.75 -14.40 5.88
CA GLN A 146 12.90 -15.42 5.28
C GLN A 146 11.57 -15.62 6.04
N GLY A 147 11.58 -15.58 7.39
CA GLY A 147 10.37 -15.73 8.21
C GLY A 147 9.28 -14.70 7.95
N LEU A 148 9.64 -13.56 7.34
CA LEU A 148 8.72 -12.48 6.98
C LEU A 148 8.19 -12.59 5.53
N MET A 149 8.53 -13.66 4.79
CA MET A 149 8.12 -13.86 3.40
C MET A 149 6.77 -14.57 3.31
N ALA A 150 5.69 -13.81 3.40
CA ALA A 150 4.34 -14.36 3.21
C ALA A 150 4.17 -14.99 1.82
N PHE A 151 3.40 -16.08 1.72
CA PHE A 151 3.14 -16.83 0.48
C PHE A 151 4.38 -17.43 -0.19
N ARG A 152 5.48 -17.60 0.53
CA ARG A 152 6.75 -18.09 -0.01
C ARG A 152 6.60 -19.48 -0.64
N GLU A 153 6.00 -20.42 0.09
CA GLU A 153 5.82 -21.81 -0.36
C GLU A 153 4.82 -21.92 -1.51
N GLU A 154 3.76 -21.11 -1.48
CA GLU A 154 2.79 -21.04 -2.57
C GLU A 154 3.43 -20.49 -3.86
N LEU A 155 4.29 -19.47 -3.75
CA LEU A 155 5.03 -18.93 -4.89
C LEU A 155 6.01 -19.97 -5.46
N LEU A 156 6.75 -20.68 -4.63
CA LEU A 156 7.62 -21.77 -5.06
C LEU A 156 6.85 -22.87 -5.80
N THR A 157 5.71 -23.27 -5.27
CA THR A 157 4.84 -24.28 -5.87
C THR A 157 4.35 -23.86 -7.26
N VAL A 158 3.97 -22.59 -7.44
CA VAL A 158 3.40 -22.09 -8.70
C VAL A 158 4.47 -21.73 -9.72
N LEU A 159 5.61 -21.22 -9.28
CA LEU A 159 6.61 -20.58 -10.15
C LEU A 159 7.90 -21.39 -10.29
N GLY A 160 8.26 -22.21 -9.31
CA GLY A 160 9.55 -22.91 -9.30
C GLY A 160 10.72 -21.93 -9.38
N GLU A 161 11.62 -22.14 -10.33
CA GLU A 161 12.80 -21.31 -10.55
C GLU A 161 12.51 -19.88 -11.06
N ARG A 162 11.25 -19.59 -11.41
CA ARG A 162 10.84 -18.25 -11.87
C ARG A 162 10.66 -17.24 -10.73
N VAL A 163 10.80 -17.68 -9.48
CA VAL A 163 10.81 -16.78 -8.31
C VAL A 163 12.18 -16.75 -7.66
N GLN A 164 12.68 -15.55 -7.42
CA GLN A 164 13.89 -15.29 -6.65
C GLN A 164 13.48 -14.67 -5.31
N PHE A 165 14.00 -15.23 -4.22
CA PHE A 165 13.86 -14.66 -2.89
C PHE A 165 15.17 -13.97 -2.49
N CYS A 166 15.05 -12.75 -1.96
CA CYS A 166 16.16 -11.96 -1.46
C CYS A 166 15.98 -11.75 0.04
N ASP A 167 16.74 -12.47 0.84
CA ASP A 167 16.81 -12.32 2.29
C ASP A 167 17.86 -11.28 2.64
N ASN A 168 17.41 -10.09 3.07
CA ASN A 168 18.31 -8.97 3.35
C ASN A 168 19.21 -9.22 4.57
N SER A 169 18.78 -10.09 5.51
CA SER A 169 19.61 -10.49 6.67
C SER A 169 20.86 -11.28 6.26
N LEU A 170 20.79 -11.93 5.09
CA LEU A 170 21.90 -12.66 4.48
C LEU A 170 22.67 -11.83 3.45
N GLY A 171 22.40 -10.52 3.34
CA GLY A 171 23.01 -9.64 2.35
C GLY A 171 22.51 -9.86 0.92
N GLN A 172 21.41 -10.60 0.74
CA GLN A 172 20.80 -10.84 -0.56
C GLN A 172 19.86 -9.69 -0.90
N HIS A 173 20.23 -8.86 -1.85
CA HIS A 173 19.43 -7.73 -2.31
C HIS A 173 19.06 -7.91 -3.78
N ALA A 174 17.90 -7.39 -4.17
CA ALA A 174 17.52 -7.33 -5.59
C ALA A 174 18.39 -6.31 -6.31
N ASP A 175 19.07 -6.72 -7.36
CA ASP A 175 19.78 -5.83 -8.26
C ASP A 175 18.85 -5.41 -9.40
N PHE A 176 18.24 -4.25 -9.28
CA PHE A 176 17.28 -3.75 -10.28
C PHE A 176 17.95 -3.45 -11.62
N ALA A 177 19.21 -3.05 -11.64
CA ALA A 177 19.91 -2.79 -12.90
C ALA A 177 20.10 -4.09 -13.68
N GLU A 178 20.52 -5.15 -13.00
CA GLU A 178 20.65 -6.49 -13.59
C GLU A 178 19.30 -7.05 -14.03
N GLU A 179 18.28 -7.00 -13.19
CA GLU A 179 16.92 -7.48 -13.50
C GLU A 179 16.35 -6.77 -14.74
N PHE A 180 16.53 -5.45 -14.85
CA PHE A 180 16.01 -4.71 -15.99
C PHE A 180 16.84 -4.90 -17.25
N ALA A 181 18.15 -5.12 -17.15
CA ALA A 181 19.01 -5.41 -18.31
C ALA A 181 18.63 -6.72 -18.99
N GLN A 182 18.18 -7.71 -18.22
CA GLN A 182 17.79 -9.03 -18.74
C GLN A 182 16.38 -9.06 -19.35
N LEU A 183 15.56 -8.03 -19.14
CA LEU A 183 14.19 -8.01 -19.64
C LEU A 183 14.11 -7.75 -21.14
N PRO A 184 13.23 -8.48 -21.86
CA PRO A 184 12.84 -8.11 -23.23
C PRO A 184 12.32 -6.66 -23.31
N ALA A 185 12.49 -6.02 -24.47
CA ALA A 185 12.13 -4.62 -24.65
C ALA A 185 10.62 -4.35 -24.47
N ASP A 186 9.77 -5.36 -24.69
CA ASP A 186 8.31 -5.29 -24.56
C ASP A 186 7.78 -5.72 -23.20
N ALA A 187 8.66 -6.04 -22.25
CA ALA A 187 8.26 -6.45 -20.90
C ALA A 187 7.61 -5.30 -20.11
N GLU A 188 6.64 -5.65 -19.27
CA GLU A 188 6.09 -4.78 -18.23
C GLU A 188 6.61 -5.19 -16.84
N CYS A 189 6.91 -4.19 -16.01
CA CYS A 189 7.33 -4.39 -14.63
C CYS A 189 6.25 -3.89 -13.67
N TYR A 190 5.91 -4.71 -12.68
CA TYR A 190 5.00 -4.37 -11.59
C TYR A 190 5.75 -4.43 -10.26
N LEU A 191 5.69 -3.37 -9.48
CA LEU A 191 6.41 -3.26 -8.22
C LEU A 191 5.46 -2.85 -7.09
N CYS A 192 5.52 -3.57 -5.98
CA CYS A 192 4.89 -3.14 -4.73
C CYS A 192 5.83 -3.40 -3.55
N GLY A 193 6.13 -2.36 -2.79
CA GLY A 193 7.06 -2.43 -1.67
C GLY A 193 7.29 -1.09 -0.98
N PRO A 194 8.29 -1.02 -0.09
CA PRO A 194 8.67 0.21 0.57
C PRO A 194 9.11 1.32 -0.40
N ILE A 195 8.90 2.57 -0.03
CA ILE A 195 9.22 3.74 -0.87
C ILE A 195 10.67 3.73 -1.35
N GLY A 196 11.64 3.42 -0.48
CA GLY A 196 13.05 3.34 -0.87
C GLY A 196 13.33 2.29 -1.96
N MET A 197 12.62 1.15 -1.93
CA MET A 197 12.68 0.15 -3.00
C MET A 197 12.11 0.71 -4.30
N LEU A 198 10.97 1.40 -4.25
CA LEU A 198 10.38 2.02 -5.43
C LEU A 198 11.31 3.07 -6.05
N GLU A 199 11.91 3.93 -5.25
CA GLU A 199 12.80 4.97 -5.74
C GLU A 199 14.05 4.38 -6.41
N ALA A 200 14.67 3.37 -5.79
CA ALA A 200 15.79 2.64 -6.38
C ALA A 200 15.40 1.97 -7.72
N ALA A 201 14.24 1.34 -7.76
CA ALA A 201 13.73 0.72 -8.99
C ALA A 201 13.43 1.76 -10.09
N LYS A 202 12.83 2.91 -9.75
CA LYS A 202 12.57 4.01 -10.70
C LYS A 202 13.87 4.57 -11.28
N GLN A 203 14.89 4.77 -10.46
CA GLN A 203 16.20 5.24 -10.92
C GLN A 203 16.85 4.25 -11.89
N ALA A 204 16.88 2.96 -11.52
CA ALA A 204 17.42 1.91 -12.38
C ALA A 204 16.60 1.75 -13.69
N TRP A 205 15.26 1.87 -13.62
CA TRP A 205 14.39 1.84 -14.80
C TRP A 205 14.68 2.99 -15.75
N ALA A 206 14.80 4.21 -15.24
CA ALA A 206 15.15 5.39 -16.03
C ALA A 206 16.52 5.24 -16.69
N ALA A 207 17.51 4.75 -15.92
CA ALA A 207 18.87 4.49 -16.44
C ALA A 207 18.89 3.43 -17.55
N SER A 208 17.96 2.47 -17.53
CA SER A 208 17.83 1.45 -18.59
C SER A 208 17.24 1.97 -19.89
N GLY A 209 16.78 3.23 -19.94
CA GLY A 209 16.16 3.86 -21.13
C GLY A 209 14.77 3.30 -21.50
N ARG A 210 14.14 2.53 -20.62
CA ARG A 210 12.83 1.93 -20.85
C ARG A 210 11.69 2.95 -20.69
N PRO A 211 10.58 2.81 -21.44
CA PRO A 211 9.42 3.69 -21.27
C PRO A 211 8.85 3.60 -19.84
N ILE A 212 8.64 4.73 -19.19
CA ILE A 212 8.08 4.78 -17.83
C ILE A 212 6.68 4.18 -17.76
N SER A 213 5.91 4.23 -18.85
CA SER A 213 4.57 3.63 -18.94
C SER A 213 4.56 2.10 -18.77
N ARG A 214 5.73 1.44 -18.84
CA ARG A 214 5.89 0.00 -18.63
C ARG A 214 6.33 -0.36 -17.22
N LEU A 215 6.60 0.61 -16.35
CA LEU A 215 6.82 0.44 -14.93
C LEU A 215 5.55 0.87 -14.19
N ARG A 216 4.88 -0.08 -13.55
CA ARG A 216 3.69 0.16 -12.74
C ARG A 216 3.99 -0.17 -11.30
N TYR A 217 3.50 0.63 -10.38
CA TYR A 217 3.80 0.44 -8.97
C TYR A 217 2.63 0.86 -8.07
N GLU A 218 2.60 0.26 -6.89
CA GLU A 218 1.73 0.61 -5.78
C GLU A 218 2.58 0.72 -4.51
N VAL A 219 2.26 1.66 -3.63
CA VAL A 219 2.91 1.82 -2.32
C VAL A 219 1.88 1.84 -1.20
N PHE A 220 2.28 1.37 -0.02
CA PHE A 220 1.38 1.29 1.14
C PHE A 220 1.64 2.37 2.19
N GLY A 221 2.16 3.51 1.79
CA GLY A 221 2.20 4.74 2.60
C GLY A 221 3.05 4.68 3.86
N ASP A 222 4.01 3.75 3.95
CA ASP A 222 4.99 3.68 5.04
C ASP A 222 6.39 3.89 4.47
N SER A 223 7.07 4.97 4.89
CA SER A 223 8.46 5.21 4.49
C SER A 223 9.43 4.31 5.26
N GLY A 224 9.08 3.94 6.49
CA GLY A 224 9.95 3.22 7.40
C GLY A 224 11.21 3.99 7.83
N LEU A 225 11.33 5.28 7.44
CA LEU A 225 12.53 6.10 7.68
C LEU A 225 12.49 6.81 9.04
N PHE A 226 11.29 7.15 9.54
CA PHE A 226 11.13 7.94 10.75
C PHE A 226 10.19 7.25 11.75
N THR A 227 10.49 7.41 13.03
CA THR A 227 9.58 7.02 14.11
C THR A 227 8.43 8.02 14.17
N GLU A 228 7.20 7.54 14.20
CA GLU A 228 6.01 8.38 14.24
C GLU A 228 5.92 9.13 15.58
N GLN A 229 5.93 10.46 15.50
CA GLN A 229 5.76 11.37 16.64
C GLN A 229 4.49 12.21 16.45
N SER A 230 3.96 12.74 17.55
CA SER A 230 2.91 13.76 17.46
C SER A 230 3.50 15.06 16.93
N PHE A 231 2.70 15.78 16.17
CA PHE A 231 3.02 17.12 15.68
C PHE A 231 1.76 17.99 15.69
N GLU A 232 1.92 19.29 15.53
CA GLU A 232 0.82 20.24 15.54
C GLU A 232 0.87 21.12 14.28
N VAL A 233 -0.28 21.43 13.70
CA VAL A 233 -0.36 22.30 12.53
C VAL A 233 -1.33 23.45 12.78
N ASP A 234 -0.87 24.65 12.47
CA ASP A 234 -1.73 25.83 12.40
C ASP A 234 -2.29 25.96 10.99
N ILE A 235 -3.59 26.25 10.89
CA ILE A 235 -4.25 26.37 9.60
C ILE A 235 -4.20 27.83 9.15
N LEU A 236 -3.57 28.06 8.00
CA LEU A 236 -3.46 29.40 7.43
C LEU A 236 -4.82 30.10 7.32
N ASN A 237 -4.87 31.37 7.76
CA ASN A 237 -6.06 32.21 7.77
C ASN A 237 -7.23 31.67 8.62
N ARG A 238 -6.96 30.77 9.56
CA ARG A 238 -7.92 30.30 10.57
C ARG A 238 -7.29 30.38 11.95
N ASP A 239 -8.05 30.78 12.93
CA ASP A 239 -7.65 30.74 14.35
C ASP A 239 -7.85 29.29 14.86
N MET A 240 -7.07 28.37 14.30
CA MET A 240 -7.21 26.93 14.56
C MET A 240 -5.86 26.23 14.47
N SER A 241 -5.53 25.52 15.54
CA SER A 241 -4.40 24.58 15.62
C SER A 241 -4.93 23.15 15.76
N VAL A 242 -4.33 22.22 15.03
CA VAL A 242 -4.73 20.81 14.98
C VAL A 242 -3.56 19.93 15.38
N LYS A 243 -3.74 19.21 16.49
CA LYS A 243 -2.76 18.23 16.97
C LYS A 243 -2.98 16.89 16.28
N VAL A 244 -1.92 16.37 15.65
CA VAL A 244 -1.90 15.07 14.98
C VAL A 244 -1.18 14.06 15.87
N ARG A 245 -1.87 12.99 16.26
CA ARG A 245 -1.30 11.91 17.07
C ARG A 245 -0.38 11.00 16.24
N PRO A 246 0.54 10.23 16.87
CA PRO A 246 1.37 9.26 16.16
C PRO A 246 0.55 8.21 15.38
N ASP A 247 -0.61 7.82 15.93
CA ASP A 247 -1.52 6.81 15.36
C ASP A 247 -2.53 7.37 14.34
N GLN A 248 -2.39 8.64 13.93
CA GLN A 248 -3.34 9.36 13.11
C GLN A 248 -2.65 10.00 11.89
N THR A 249 -3.33 10.06 10.76
CA THR A 249 -2.89 10.87 9.62
C THR A 249 -3.28 12.34 9.81
N LEU A 250 -2.58 13.24 9.12
CA LEU A 250 -2.96 14.65 9.10
C LEU A 250 -4.38 14.82 8.56
N LEU A 251 -4.76 14.07 7.52
CA LEU A 251 -6.12 14.10 6.97
C LEU A 251 -7.19 13.71 8.01
N GLU A 252 -6.95 12.61 8.76
CA GLU A 252 -7.88 12.18 9.82
C GLU A 252 -8.01 13.27 10.90
N ALA A 253 -6.91 13.88 11.34
CA ALA A 253 -6.91 14.92 12.34
C ALA A 253 -7.66 16.20 11.87
N LEU A 254 -7.46 16.60 10.63
CA LEU A 254 -8.16 17.74 10.03
C LEU A 254 -9.67 17.49 9.98
N LEU A 255 -10.09 16.32 9.50
CA LEU A 255 -11.51 15.95 9.43
C LEU A 255 -12.17 15.87 10.81
N GLU A 256 -11.50 15.29 11.81
CA GLU A 256 -11.97 15.24 13.20
C GLU A 256 -12.11 16.63 13.82
N SER A 257 -11.27 17.58 13.40
CA SER A 257 -11.34 18.97 13.83
C SER A 257 -12.35 19.82 13.06
N GLY A 258 -13.14 19.20 12.17
CA GLY A 258 -14.17 19.89 11.38
C GLY A 258 -13.62 20.67 10.18
N VAL A 259 -12.41 20.38 9.73
CA VAL A 259 -11.83 20.98 8.53
C VAL A 259 -12.26 20.18 7.30
N ASP A 260 -12.99 20.82 6.41
CA ASP A 260 -13.37 20.19 5.13
C ASP A 260 -12.17 19.99 4.23
N MET A 261 -11.92 18.74 3.86
CA MET A 261 -10.84 18.32 2.94
C MET A 261 -11.42 17.57 1.74
N ILE A 262 -10.84 17.81 0.57
CA ILE A 262 -11.07 16.94 -0.59
C ILE A 262 -10.09 15.79 -0.51
N TYR A 263 -10.56 14.57 -0.61
CA TYR A 263 -9.72 13.37 -0.64
C TYR A 263 -10.42 12.23 -1.38
N ASP A 264 -9.63 11.22 -1.76
CA ASP A 264 -10.16 10.01 -2.42
C ASP A 264 -9.32 8.78 -2.02
N CYS A 265 -8.20 8.49 -2.69
CA CYS A 265 -7.44 7.23 -2.56
C CYS A 265 -6.93 6.91 -1.15
N GLN A 266 -6.63 7.91 -0.33
CA GLN A 266 -6.04 7.81 1.02
C GLN A 266 -4.74 6.98 1.06
N ARG A 267 -4.00 6.91 -0.06
CA ARG A 267 -2.75 6.15 -0.24
C ARG A 267 -1.60 7.00 -0.77
N GLY A 268 -1.81 8.32 -0.90
CA GLY A 268 -0.77 9.23 -1.41
C GLY A 268 -0.55 9.15 -2.93
N GLU A 269 -1.54 8.69 -3.69
CA GLU A 269 -1.42 8.47 -5.14
C GLU A 269 -2.15 9.52 -5.97
N CYS A 270 -3.31 10.04 -5.52
CA CYS A 270 -4.17 10.90 -6.33
C CYS A 270 -3.95 12.42 -6.10
N GLY A 271 -3.25 12.81 -5.05
CA GLY A 271 -2.97 14.21 -4.72
C GLY A 271 -4.15 15.04 -4.20
N LEU A 272 -5.40 14.53 -4.22
CA LEU A 272 -6.59 15.31 -3.86
C LEU A 272 -6.55 15.86 -2.42
N CYS A 273 -5.86 15.18 -1.51
CA CYS A 273 -5.66 15.61 -0.13
C CYS A 273 -4.39 16.47 0.07
N ALA A 274 -3.78 16.96 -1.01
CA ALA A 274 -2.57 17.76 -0.91
C ALA A 274 -2.82 19.05 -0.15
N VAL A 275 -1.89 19.41 0.72
CA VAL A 275 -1.84 20.70 1.43
C VAL A 275 -0.53 21.40 1.08
N ARG A 276 -0.57 22.73 1.05
CA ARG A 276 0.64 23.54 0.95
C ARG A 276 1.21 23.78 2.34
N ILE A 277 2.51 23.62 2.48
CA ILE A 277 3.27 23.93 3.68
C ILE A 277 3.76 25.37 3.54
N VAL A 278 3.38 26.23 4.47
CA VAL A 278 3.76 27.64 4.52
C VAL A 278 5.02 27.80 5.35
N GLU A 279 5.05 27.16 6.51
CA GLU A 279 6.18 27.13 7.43
C GLU A 279 6.26 25.76 8.09
N HIS A 280 7.44 25.28 8.40
CA HIS A 280 7.66 24.03 9.13
C HIS A 280 8.89 24.10 10.03
N GLN A 281 8.86 23.35 11.13
CA GLN A 281 9.91 23.29 12.14
C GLN A 281 10.77 22.04 12.02
N SER A 282 10.37 21.07 11.20
CA SER A 282 11.04 19.79 11.00
C SER A 282 10.88 19.32 9.57
N GLU A 283 11.63 18.29 9.20
CA GLU A 283 11.50 17.64 7.90
C GLU A 283 10.11 17.05 7.70
N VAL A 284 9.72 16.94 6.44
CA VAL A 284 8.50 16.24 6.03
C VAL A 284 8.85 14.81 5.67
N ASP A 285 8.25 13.85 6.36
CA ASP A 285 8.28 12.44 5.98
C ASP A 285 7.27 12.23 4.83
N HIS A 286 7.78 12.37 3.61
CA HIS A 286 6.99 12.16 2.40
C HIS A 286 6.73 10.68 2.16
N ARG A 287 5.49 10.27 2.30
CA ARG A 287 5.00 8.88 2.10
C ARG A 287 4.13 8.73 0.87
N ASP A 288 3.95 9.80 0.11
CA ASP A 288 3.21 9.82 -1.15
C ASP A 288 4.11 9.48 -2.34
N VAL A 289 3.46 9.12 -3.44
CA VAL A 289 4.08 8.94 -4.77
C VAL A 289 3.53 9.92 -5.79
N PHE A 290 2.67 10.82 -5.34
CA PHE A 290 2.04 11.84 -6.17
C PHE A 290 3.04 12.93 -6.56
N PHE A 291 3.77 13.47 -5.59
CA PHE A 291 4.78 14.49 -5.85
C PHE A 291 6.09 13.87 -6.36
N SER A 292 6.72 14.55 -7.31
CA SER A 292 8.07 14.20 -7.80
C SER A 292 9.14 14.36 -6.71
N ALA A 293 10.32 13.80 -6.92
CA ALA A 293 11.45 13.96 -6.00
C ALA A 293 11.85 15.43 -5.85
N GLU A 294 11.77 16.21 -6.92
CA GLU A 294 12.06 17.64 -6.92
C GLU A 294 11.05 18.40 -6.04
N GLU A 295 9.74 18.19 -6.25
CA GLU A 295 8.69 18.81 -5.46
C GLU A 295 8.75 18.43 -3.98
N LYS A 296 9.14 17.20 -3.65
CA LYS A 296 9.37 16.76 -2.27
C LYS A 296 10.56 17.47 -1.65
N SER A 297 11.64 17.66 -2.41
CA SER A 297 12.85 18.34 -1.92
C SER A 297 12.62 19.82 -1.63
N GLU A 298 11.66 20.47 -2.30
CA GLU A 298 11.25 21.84 -2.01
C GLU A 298 10.57 21.98 -0.63
N GLY A 299 9.95 20.91 -0.09
CA GLY A 299 9.34 20.90 1.22
C GLY A 299 8.06 21.75 1.36
N HIS A 300 7.46 22.19 0.23
CA HIS A 300 6.34 23.12 0.24
C HIS A 300 4.96 22.47 0.15
N ARG A 301 4.89 21.16 -0.01
CA ARG A 301 3.63 20.43 -0.23
C ARG A 301 3.71 19.03 0.35
N MET A 302 2.58 18.49 0.80
CA MET A 302 2.48 17.08 1.18
C MET A 302 1.05 16.54 1.01
N CYS A 303 0.92 15.23 0.80
CA CYS A 303 -0.37 14.54 0.83
C CYS A 303 -0.79 14.24 2.27
N ALA A 304 -1.82 14.90 2.77
CA ALA A 304 -2.26 14.81 4.18
C ALA A 304 -2.69 13.39 4.61
N CYS A 305 -3.05 12.52 3.67
CA CYS A 305 -3.51 11.16 3.98
C CYS A 305 -2.37 10.19 4.37
N VAL A 306 -1.11 10.48 4.02
CA VAL A 306 0.03 9.59 4.29
C VAL A 306 1.25 10.30 4.83
N SER A 307 1.58 11.48 4.30
CA SER A 307 2.78 12.25 4.67
C SER A 307 2.57 13.02 5.98
N ARG A 308 3.64 13.32 6.68
CA ARG A 308 3.60 13.96 7.99
C ARG A 308 4.86 14.76 8.30
N PHE A 309 4.80 15.66 9.26
CA PHE A 309 6.00 16.22 9.88
C PHE A 309 6.66 15.18 10.78
N THR A 310 7.99 15.15 10.79
CA THR A 310 8.75 14.20 11.63
C THR A 310 8.66 14.53 13.12
N SER A 311 8.49 15.83 13.45
CA SER A 311 8.28 16.35 14.81
C SER A 311 7.75 17.78 14.75
N GLY A 312 7.52 18.43 15.90
CA GLY A 312 7.13 19.85 15.99
C GLY A 312 5.83 20.15 15.24
N GLY A 313 5.95 20.59 14.02
CA GLY A 313 4.81 20.92 13.17
C GLY A 313 5.07 22.12 12.25
N GLY A 314 4.00 22.85 11.92
CA GLY A 314 4.12 24.01 11.03
C GLY A 314 2.78 24.64 10.66
N VAL A 315 2.82 25.58 9.72
CA VAL A 315 1.63 26.26 9.17
C VAL A 315 1.29 25.64 7.83
N ILE A 316 0.04 25.24 7.65
CA ILE A 316 -0.46 24.64 6.41
C ILE A 316 -1.62 25.42 5.81
N ASP A 317 -1.70 25.43 4.48
CA ASP A 317 -2.84 25.92 3.71
C ASP A 317 -3.67 24.74 3.19
N VAL A 318 -4.84 24.55 3.75
CA VAL A 318 -5.82 23.52 3.38
C VAL A 318 -6.69 23.91 2.18
N GLY A 319 -6.60 25.14 1.73
CA GLY A 319 -7.28 25.65 0.52
C GLY A 319 -6.51 25.36 -0.77
N TYR A 320 -5.28 24.87 -0.66
CA TYR A 320 -4.46 24.52 -1.80
C TYR A 320 -5.13 23.47 -2.70
N ARG A 321 -4.93 23.62 -4.00
CA ARG A 321 -5.30 22.64 -5.04
C ARG A 321 -4.10 22.42 -5.93
N PRO A 322 -3.63 21.17 -6.11
CA PRO A 322 -2.49 20.84 -6.97
C PRO A 322 -2.79 21.03 -8.46
#